data_a88e01f7ff2d637831c5b97cccc52e9c
#
_entry.id   a88e01f7ff2d637831c5b97cccc52e9c
#
_cell.length_a   1.000
_cell.length_b   1.000
_cell.length_c   1.000
_cell.angle_alpha   90.00
_cell.angle_beta   90.00
_cell.angle_gamma   90.00
#
_symmetry.space_group_name_H-M   'P 1'
#
loop_
_entity.id
_entity.type
_entity.pdbx_description
1 polymer ?
#
loop_
_entity_poly.entity_id
_entity_poly.type
_entity_poly.pdbx_seq_one_letter_code
_entity_poly.pdbx_strand_id
1 'polypeptide(L)'
;MAIEIELVDKENREYMLKQALESVKDQYDYILIDCAPSLGLLTLNALTAADSVVIPIQCEYFALEGLGKLLNTIKSVQKIHNPNLDIEGLLLTMYDSRLRLSNQVVEEVQKHFNDMVFKTIIQRNVKLSEAPSFGESIINFDATSRGATNYLSLAQEIIKKNSN
;
A
#
# COMPACT_ATOMS: atom_id res chain seq x y z
N MET A 1 -9.05 0.70 17.73
CA MET A 1 -10.29 1.22 18.41
C MET A 1 -9.97 2.09 19.63
N ALA A 2 -9.14 1.68 20.60
CA ALA A 2 -8.83 2.53 21.76
C ALA A 2 -8.15 3.86 21.36
N ILE A 3 -7.14 3.81 20.53
CA ILE A 3 -6.35 5.00 20.11
C ILE A 3 -7.18 6.02 19.30
N GLU A 4 -8.12 5.57 18.48
CA GLU A 4 -9.01 6.49 17.73
C GLU A 4 -9.90 7.30 18.68
N ILE A 5 -10.39 6.68 19.76
CA ILE A 5 -11.20 7.36 20.77
C ILE A 5 -10.36 8.39 21.51
N GLU A 6 -9.12 8.05 21.86
CA GLU A 6 -8.19 8.97 22.54
C GLU A 6 -7.78 10.17 21.66
N LEU A 7 -7.76 9.99 20.35
CA LEU A 7 -7.40 11.04 19.40
C LEU A 7 -8.55 12.00 19.10
N VAL A 8 -9.81 11.63 19.34
CA VAL A 8 -10.98 12.43 18.92
C VAL A 8 -10.95 13.85 19.49
N ASP A 9 -10.52 14.00 20.74
CA ASP A 9 -10.53 15.29 21.46
C ASP A 9 -9.17 16.01 21.41
N LYS A 10 -8.19 15.49 20.68
CA LYS A 10 -6.86 16.13 20.58
C LYS A 10 -6.82 17.18 19.47
N GLU A 11 -6.18 18.31 19.76
CA GLU A 11 -5.81 19.27 18.73
C GLU A 11 -4.77 18.66 17.77
N ASN A 12 -4.90 18.99 16.49
CA ASN A 12 -4.00 18.46 15.42
C ASN A 12 -3.93 16.93 15.36
N ARG A 13 -5.03 16.27 15.71
CA ARG A 13 -5.14 14.80 15.77
C ARG A 13 -4.76 14.08 14.48
N GLU A 14 -4.83 14.76 13.36
CA GLU A 14 -4.46 14.25 12.03
C GLU A 14 -2.93 14.17 11.82
N TYR A 15 -2.14 14.83 12.67
CA TYR A 15 -0.68 14.94 12.59
C TYR A 15 0.07 14.14 13.66
N MET A 16 -0.64 13.42 14.51
CA MET A 16 -0.03 12.71 15.65
C MET A 16 1.02 11.68 15.22
N LEU A 17 0.73 10.90 14.17
CA LEU A 17 1.68 9.93 13.65
C LEU A 17 2.91 10.63 13.03
N LYS A 18 2.70 11.70 12.29
CA LYS A 18 3.79 12.48 11.71
C LYS A 18 4.75 12.99 12.80
N GLN A 19 4.20 13.55 13.88
CA GLN A 19 4.99 14.01 15.02
C GLN A 19 5.74 12.85 15.72
N ALA A 20 5.10 11.69 15.89
CA ALA A 20 5.72 10.53 16.51
C ALA A 20 6.90 9.99 15.67
N LEU A 21 6.82 10.05 14.35
CA LEU A 21 7.86 9.58 13.43
C LEU A 21 9.07 10.52 13.34
N GLU A 22 8.94 11.81 13.70
CA GLU A 22 10.05 12.79 13.63
C GLU A 22 11.32 12.35 14.34
N SER A 23 11.21 11.64 15.47
CA SER A 23 12.36 11.18 16.26
C SER A 23 13.09 9.98 15.66
N VAL A 24 12.51 9.29 14.71
CA VAL A 24 13.04 8.02 14.16
C VAL A 24 13.28 8.07 12.66
N LYS A 25 12.70 9.02 11.93
CA LYS A 25 12.73 9.06 10.46
C LYS A 25 14.15 9.04 9.87
N ASP A 26 15.10 9.68 10.54
CA ASP A 26 16.49 9.77 10.07
C ASP A 26 17.30 8.50 10.38
N GLN A 27 16.70 7.52 11.07
CA GLN A 27 17.35 6.26 11.43
C GLN A 27 17.08 5.13 10.43
N TYR A 28 16.16 5.35 9.48
CA TYR A 28 15.72 4.35 8.53
C TYR A 28 15.66 4.91 7.11
N ASP A 29 16.04 4.10 6.13
CA ASP A 29 15.90 4.44 4.71
C ASP A 29 14.42 4.40 4.27
N TYR A 30 13.61 3.51 4.86
CA TYR A 30 12.17 3.36 4.59
C TYR A 30 11.40 3.11 5.88
N ILE A 31 10.25 3.75 6.00
CA ILE A 31 9.25 3.49 7.05
C ILE A 31 7.95 3.07 6.36
N LEU A 32 7.52 1.83 6.58
CA LEU A 32 6.28 1.29 6.03
C LEU A 32 5.15 1.40 7.04
N ILE A 33 4.04 2.03 6.64
CA ILE A 33 2.86 2.21 7.47
C ILE A 33 1.75 1.33 6.90
N ASP A 34 1.44 0.23 7.59
CA ASP A 34 0.29 -0.62 7.24
C ASP A 34 -1.00 0.00 7.75
N CYS A 35 -1.97 0.16 6.87
CA CYS A 35 -3.24 0.82 7.14
C CYS A 35 -4.42 -0.10 6.91
N ALA A 36 -5.40 -0.07 7.81
CA ALA A 36 -6.69 -0.68 7.55
C ALA A 36 -7.39 -0.01 6.36
N PRO A 37 -8.24 -0.73 5.61
CA PRO A 37 -8.94 -0.18 4.45
C PRO A 37 -10.05 0.83 4.80
N SER A 38 -10.20 1.16 6.07
CA SER A 38 -11.13 2.18 6.56
C SER A 38 -10.58 3.58 6.33
N LEU A 39 -11.42 4.52 5.93
CA LEU A 39 -11.06 5.93 5.76
C LEU A 39 -11.22 6.71 7.09
N GLY A 40 -10.82 6.08 8.21
CA GLY A 40 -10.88 6.66 9.55
C GLY A 40 -9.69 7.55 9.89
N LEU A 41 -9.67 8.03 11.14
CA LEU A 41 -8.63 8.94 11.64
C LEU A 41 -7.22 8.35 11.58
N LEU A 42 -7.06 7.03 11.76
CA LEU A 42 -5.76 6.35 11.66
C LEU A 42 -5.22 6.37 10.23
N THR A 43 -6.08 6.10 9.23
CA THR A 43 -5.68 6.20 7.82
C THR A 43 -5.34 7.64 7.43
N LEU A 44 -6.09 8.61 7.95
CA LEU A 44 -5.79 10.03 7.74
C LEU A 44 -4.43 10.41 8.34
N ASN A 45 -4.10 9.94 9.55
CA ASN A 45 -2.78 10.10 10.17
C ASN A 45 -1.67 9.49 9.31
N ALA A 46 -1.87 8.28 8.80
CA ALA A 46 -0.90 7.61 7.94
C ALA A 46 -0.64 8.40 6.65
N LEU A 47 -1.68 8.82 5.95
CA LEU A 47 -1.57 9.61 4.72
C LEU A 47 -0.97 11.01 4.97
N THR A 48 -1.23 11.60 6.14
CA THR A 48 -0.65 12.90 6.54
C THR A 48 0.84 12.78 6.85
N ALA A 49 1.29 11.62 7.35
CA ALA A 49 2.67 11.37 7.71
C ALA A 49 3.53 10.85 6.54
N ALA A 50 2.93 10.18 5.58
CA ALA A 50 3.63 9.51 4.49
C ALA A 50 4.14 10.49 3.42
N ASP A 51 5.24 10.11 2.76
CA ASP A 51 5.74 10.78 1.55
C ASP A 51 5.03 10.27 0.31
N SER A 52 4.75 8.97 0.25
CA SER A 52 4.05 8.33 -0.86
C SER A 52 3.16 7.17 -0.43
N VAL A 53 2.26 6.73 -1.31
CA VAL A 53 1.29 5.65 -1.07
C VAL A 53 1.43 4.55 -2.10
N VAL A 54 1.67 3.33 -1.65
CA VAL A 54 1.47 2.11 -2.46
C VAL A 54 0.02 1.68 -2.32
N ILE A 55 -0.69 1.52 -3.44
CA ILE A 55 -2.10 1.13 -3.47
C ILE A 55 -2.23 -0.32 -3.97
N PRO A 56 -2.44 -1.30 -3.09
CA PRO A 56 -2.68 -2.67 -3.52
C PRO A 56 -4.08 -2.81 -4.12
N ILE A 57 -4.14 -3.42 -5.31
CA ILE A 57 -5.37 -3.70 -6.05
C ILE A 57 -5.48 -5.21 -6.23
N GLN A 58 -6.47 -5.83 -5.61
CA GLN A 58 -6.77 -7.23 -5.87
C GLN A 58 -7.35 -7.37 -7.28
N CYS A 59 -6.87 -8.38 -8.04
CA CYS A 59 -7.38 -8.65 -9.39
C CYS A 59 -8.75 -9.35 -9.36
N GLU A 60 -9.74 -8.68 -8.72
CA GLU A 60 -11.12 -9.13 -8.50
C GLU A 60 -12.14 -8.03 -8.89
N TYR A 61 -13.42 -8.39 -8.99
CA TYR A 61 -14.47 -7.58 -9.62
C TYR A 61 -14.63 -6.15 -9.06
N PHE A 62 -14.54 -5.96 -7.74
CA PHE A 62 -14.77 -4.65 -7.12
C PHE A 62 -13.53 -3.75 -7.03
N ALA A 63 -12.42 -4.15 -7.61
CA ALA A 63 -11.13 -3.47 -7.47
C ALA A 63 -11.18 -1.99 -7.93
N LEU A 64 -11.79 -1.72 -9.07
CA LEU A 64 -11.82 -0.37 -9.67
C LEU A 64 -12.75 0.59 -8.93
N GLU A 65 -13.86 0.11 -8.37
CA GLU A 65 -14.78 0.95 -7.58
C GLU A 65 -14.09 1.47 -6.31
N GLY A 66 -13.39 0.60 -5.60
CA GLY A 66 -12.62 0.95 -4.41
C GLY A 66 -11.50 1.94 -4.72
N LEU A 67 -10.81 1.75 -5.84
CA LEU A 67 -9.71 2.62 -6.28
C LEU A 67 -10.17 4.06 -6.47
N GLY A 68 -11.29 4.30 -7.13
CA GLY A 68 -11.82 5.65 -7.34
C GLY A 68 -12.10 6.41 -6.04
N LYS A 69 -12.69 5.73 -5.05
CA LYS A 69 -12.96 6.30 -3.71
C LYS A 69 -11.65 6.65 -2.98
N LEU A 70 -10.67 5.77 -3.03
CA LEU A 70 -9.37 5.98 -2.39
C LEU A 70 -8.60 7.15 -3.03
N LEU A 71 -8.55 7.23 -4.36
CA LEU A 71 -7.91 8.34 -5.07
C LEU A 71 -8.53 9.70 -4.72
N ASN A 72 -9.86 9.77 -4.54
CA ASN A 72 -10.52 10.99 -4.09
C ASN A 72 -10.13 11.36 -2.65
N THR A 73 -9.98 10.36 -1.78
CA THR A 73 -9.49 10.60 -0.40
C THR A 73 -8.06 11.11 -0.40
N ILE A 74 -7.16 10.51 -1.17
CA ILE A 74 -5.77 10.96 -1.31
C ILE A 74 -5.73 12.42 -1.79
N LYS A 75 -6.51 12.79 -2.81
CA LYS A 75 -6.62 14.18 -3.28
C LYS A 75 -7.11 15.13 -2.18
N SER A 76 -8.04 14.71 -1.34
CA SER A 76 -8.51 15.51 -0.21
C SER A 76 -7.42 15.72 0.84
N VAL A 77 -6.66 14.66 1.14
CA VAL A 77 -5.51 14.74 2.06
C VAL A 77 -4.41 15.65 1.49
N GLN A 78 -4.08 15.52 0.22
CA GLN A 78 -3.13 16.40 -0.47
C GLN A 78 -3.53 17.87 -0.35
N LYS A 79 -4.81 18.16 -0.50
CA LYS A 79 -5.32 19.54 -0.45
C LYS A 79 -5.29 20.15 0.96
N ILE A 80 -5.52 19.34 2.00
CA ILE A 80 -5.82 19.86 3.36
C ILE A 80 -4.65 19.62 4.33
N HIS A 81 -4.02 18.43 4.28
CA HIS A 81 -3.10 17.97 5.31
C HIS A 81 -1.68 17.73 4.82
N ASN A 82 -1.49 17.19 3.62
CA ASN A 82 -0.18 16.80 3.10
C ASN A 82 -0.06 17.08 1.60
N PRO A 83 0.27 18.32 1.20
CA PRO A 83 0.40 18.69 -0.22
C PRO A 83 1.46 17.92 -0.99
N ASN A 84 2.44 17.35 -0.30
CA ASN A 84 3.57 16.62 -0.89
C ASN A 84 3.32 15.11 -1.00
N LEU A 85 2.18 14.62 -0.50
CA LEU A 85 1.84 13.20 -0.61
C LEU A 85 1.77 12.79 -2.08
N ASP A 86 2.55 11.79 -2.47
CA ASP A 86 2.54 11.27 -3.84
C ASP A 86 1.94 9.85 -3.88
N ILE A 87 1.68 9.34 -5.09
CA ILE A 87 1.29 7.95 -5.32
C ILE A 87 2.53 7.20 -5.80
N GLU A 88 3.07 6.34 -4.93
CA GLU A 88 4.22 5.48 -5.25
C GLU A 88 3.89 4.54 -6.42
N GLY A 89 2.71 3.96 -6.39
CA GLY A 89 2.22 3.14 -7.48
C GLY A 89 1.03 2.27 -7.10
N LEU A 90 0.40 1.73 -8.13
CA LEU A 90 -0.68 0.76 -8.04
C LEU A 90 -0.09 -0.65 -8.13
N LEU A 91 -0.25 -1.46 -7.09
CA LEU A 91 0.28 -2.81 -7.03
C LEU A 91 -0.84 -3.83 -7.29
N LEU A 92 -0.80 -4.50 -8.43
CA LEU A 92 -1.71 -5.59 -8.75
C LEU A 92 -1.38 -6.81 -7.88
N THR A 93 -2.37 -7.31 -7.14
CA THR A 93 -2.20 -8.42 -6.20
C THR A 93 -3.23 -9.52 -6.43
N MET A 94 -3.02 -10.68 -5.82
CA MET A 94 -3.91 -11.85 -5.93
C MET A 94 -4.17 -12.28 -7.38
N TYR A 95 -3.23 -11.98 -8.27
CA TYR A 95 -3.37 -12.29 -9.69
C TYR A 95 -3.30 -13.79 -9.96
N ASP A 96 -4.25 -14.29 -10.73
CA ASP A 96 -4.27 -15.65 -11.26
C ASP A 96 -4.46 -15.61 -12.79
N SER A 97 -3.41 -15.95 -13.53
CA SER A 97 -3.40 -15.90 -15.00
C SER A 97 -4.42 -16.82 -15.67
N ARG A 98 -4.93 -17.83 -14.94
CA ARG A 98 -5.94 -18.77 -15.43
C ARG A 98 -7.35 -18.17 -15.42
N LEU A 99 -7.55 -17.10 -14.66
CA LEU A 99 -8.84 -16.45 -14.50
C LEU A 99 -8.99 -15.30 -15.50
N ARG A 100 -10.03 -15.38 -16.35
CA ARG A 100 -10.36 -14.33 -17.30
C ARG A 100 -10.59 -12.99 -16.60
N LEU A 101 -11.27 -13.01 -15.44
CA LEU A 101 -11.53 -11.81 -14.66
C LEU A 101 -10.25 -11.12 -14.20
N SER A 102 -9.27 -11.88 -13.69
CA SER A 102 -7.98 -11.32 -13.28
C SER A 102 -7.27 -10.61 -14.43
N ASN A 103 -7.27 -11.22 -15.62
CA ASN A 103 -6.66 -10.61 -16.80
C ASN A 103 -7.41 -9.32 -17.21
N GLN A 104 -8.74 -9.31 -17.18
CA GLN A 104 -9.53 -8.11 -17.48
C GLN A 104 -9.25 -6.96 -16.51
N VAL A 105 -9.13 -7.25 -15.21
CA VAL A 105 -8.79 -6.21 -14.22
C VAL A 105 -7.39 -5.63 -14.50
N VAL A 106 -6.40 -6.47 -14.80
CA VAL A 106 -5.05 -6.01 -15.18
C VAL A 106 -5.11 -5.09 -16.39
N GLU A 107 -5.79 -5.51 -17.46
CA GLU A 107 -5.94 -4.72 -18.70
C GLU A 107 -6.62 -3.36 -18.43
N GLU A 108 -7.69 -3.33 -17.66
CA GLU A 108 -8.42 -2.10 -17.34
C GLU A 108 -7.57 -1.15 -16.46
N VAL A 109 -6.89 -1.67 -15.45
CA VAL A 109 -6.00 -0.85 -14.60
C VAL A 109 -4.84 -0.29 -15.43
N GLN A 110 -4.20 -1.10 -16.25
CA GLN A 110 -3.12 -0.64 -17.13
C GLN A 110 -3.60 0.38 -18.16
N LYS A 111 -4.76 0.20 -18.76
CA LYS A 111 -5.35 1.12 -19.73
C LYS A 111 -5.57 2.53 -19.14
N HIS A 112 -6.00 2.63 -17.89
CA HIS A 112 -6.34 3.89 -17.26
C HIS A 112 -5.20 4.52 -16.44
N PHE A 113 -4.24 3.71 -15.97
CA PHE A 113 -3.22 4.11 -15.00
C PHE A 113 -1.82 3.58 -15.34
N ASN A 114 -1.52 3.30 -16.60
CA ASN A 114 -0.30 2.60 -17.03
C ASN A 114 0.98 3.10 -16.34
N ASP A 115 1.19 4.41 -16.31
CA ASP A 115 2.41 5.02 -15.77
C ASP A 115 2.51 4.93 -14.23
N MET A 116 1.40 4.60 -13.57
CA MET A 116 1.32 4.45 -12.13
C MET A 116 1.36 2.99 -11.65
N VAL A 117 1.26 2.02 -12.58
CA VAL A 117 1.21 0.60 -12.22
C VAL A 117 2.62 0.04 -12.09
N PHE A 118 2.90 -0.62 -10.96
CA PHE A 118 4.15 -1.37 -10.82
C PHE A 118 4.25 -2.44 -11.90
N LYS A 119 5.47 -2.67 -12.41
CA LYS A 119 5.74 -3.76 -13.35
C LYS A 119 5.59 -5.11 -12.67
N THR A 120 5.91 -5.15 -11.39
CA THR A 120 5.75 -6.34 -10.55
C THR A 120 4.28 -6.58 -10.23
N ILE A 121 3.81 -7.80 -10.44
CA ILE A 121 2.47 -8.28 -10.07
C ILE A 121 2.61 -9.37 -9.02
N ILE A 122 1.88 -9.25 -7.91
CA ILE A 122 1.86 -10.28 -6.86
C ILE A 122 0.83 -11.34 -7.22
N GLN A 123 1.31 -12.52 -7.54
CA GLN A 123 0.46 -13.65 -7.90
C GLN A 123 -0.18 -14.29 -6.67
N ARG A 124 -1.39 -14.83 -6.84
CA ARG A 124 -2.03 -15.66 -5.79
C ARG A 124 -1.11 -16.83 -5.46
N ASN A 125 -0.74 -16.94 -4.17
CA ASN A 125 0.18 -17.96 -3.69
C ASN A 125 -0.20 -18.38 -2.26
N VAL A 126 -0.43 -19.69 -2.06
CA VAL A 126 -0.84 -20.24 -0.77
C VAL A 126 0.22 -19.98 0.31
N LYS A 127 1.51 -20.00 -0.04
CA LYS A 127 2.61 -19.73 0.89
C LYS A 127 2.55 -18.34 1.51
N LEU A 128 2.04 -17.33 0.78
CA LEU A 128 1.79 -15.99 1.31
C LEU A 128 0.69 -15.97 2.39
N SER A 129 -0.25 -16.90 2.31
CA SER A 129 -1.32 -17.03 3.32
C SER A 129 -0.88 -17.88 4.52
N GLU A 130 0.05 -18.82 4.32
CA GLU A 130 0.57 -19.68 5.38
C GLU A 130 1.61 -18.96 6.26
N ALA A 131 2.57 -18.24 5.68
CA ALA A 131 3.68 -17.61 6.38
C ALA A 131 3.26 -16.79 7.63
N PRO A 132 2.22 -15.94 7.58
CA PRO A 132 1.77 -15.18 8.76
C PRO A 132 1.28 -16.05 9.92
N SER A 133 0.73 -17.25 9.64
CA SER A 133 0.28 -18.17 10.70
C SER A 133 1.45 -18.77 11.50
N PHE A 134 2.65 -18.71 10.95
CA PHE A 134 3.90 -19.08 11.61
C PHE A 134 4.66 -17.88 12.18
N GLY A 135 4.14 -16.66 12.02
CA GLY A 135 4.81 -15.43 12.45
C GLY A 135 6.06 -15.11 11.61
N GLU A 136 6.16 -15.63 10.40
CA GLU A 136 7.32 -15.47 9.53
C GLU A 136 7.01 -14.63 8.29
N SER A 137 8.04 -13.94 7.79
CA SER A 137 7.95 -13.35 6.45
C SER A 137 8.00 -14.45 5.39
N ILE A 138 7.44 -14.20 4.21
CA ILE A 138 7.48 -15.18 3.10
C ILE A 138 8.92 -15.54 2.72
N ILE A 139 9.87 -14.63 2.89
CA ILE A 139 11.28 -14.85 2.56
C ILE A 139 11.92 -15.86 3.53
N ASN A 140 11.57 -15.79 4.82
CA ASN A 140 12.04 -16.74 5.82
C ASN A 140 11.29 -18.08 5.72
N PHE A 141 9.99 -18.03 5.45
CA PHE A 141 9.12 -19.20 5.39
C PHE A 141 9.38 -20.06 4.15
N ASP A 142 9.47 -19.45 2.97
CA ASP A 142 9.75 -20.13 1.70
C ASP A 142 10.34 -19.15 0.68
N ALA A 143 11.67 -18.94 0.75
CA ALA A 143 12.40 -18.01 -0.12
C ALA A 143 12.33 -18.38 -1.61
N THR A 144 12.02 -19.64 -1.93
CA THR A 144 11.93 -20.14 -3.31
C THR A 144 10.52 -20.01 -3.89
N SER A 145 9.55 -19.70 -3.06
CA SER A 145 8.16 -19.53 -3.49
C SER A 145 8.02 -18.38 -4.49
N ARG A 146 7.00 -18.50 -5.33
CA ARG A 146 6.63 -17.44 -6.27
C ARG A 146 6.25 -16.14 -5.53
N GLY A 147 5.63 -16.28 -4.34
CA GLY A 147 5.32 -15.15 -3.48
C GLY A 147 6.56 -14.40 -3.03
N ALA A 148 7.60 -15.11 -2.54
CA ALA A 148 8.87 -14.51 -2.14
C ALA A 148 9.54 -13.78 -3.31
N THR A 149 9.63 -14.43 -4.46
CA THR A 149 10.20 -13.84 -5.68
C THR A 149 9.48 -12.56 -6.10
N ASN A 150 8.13 -12.54 -6.07
CA ASN A 150 7.35 -11.36 -6.42
C ASN A 150 7.61 -10.19 -5.44
N TYR A 151 7.64 -10.44 -4.13
CA TYR A 151 7.91 -9.38 -3.14
C TYR A 151 9.35 -8.86 -3.21
N LEU A 152 10.33 -9.72 -3.48
CA LEU A 152 11.71 -9.28 -3.73
C LEU A 152 11.81 -8.39 -4.97
N SER A 153 11.11 -8.75 -6.05
CA SER A 153 11.06 -7.94 -7.27
C SER A 153 10.39 -6.58 -7.02
N LEU A 154 9.30 -6.54 -6.23
CA LEU A 154 8.66 -5.30 -5.82
C LEU A 154 9.60 -4.41 -5.01
N ALA A 155 10.30 -4.98 -4.03
CA ALA A 155 11.27 -4.23 -3.22
C ALA A 155 12.36 -3.60 -4.09
N GLN A 156 12.91 -4.35 -5.04
CA GLN A 156 13.90 -3.84 -5.99
C GLN A 156 13.33 -2.71 -6.88
N GLU A 157 12.08 -2.84 -7.31
CA GLU A 157 11.41 -1.83 -8.13
C GLU A 157 11.22 -0.52 -7.36
N ILE A 158 10.76 -0.59 -6.10
CA ILE A 158 10.60 0.56 -5.21
C ILE A 158 11.95 1.23 -4.92
N ILE A 159 12.97 0.45 -4.52
CA ILE A 159 14.31 0.98 -4.23
C ILE A 159 14.87 1.69 -5.45
N LYS A 160 14.79 1.09 -6.63
CA LYS A 160 15.30 1.69 -7.86
C LYS A 160 14.57 2.98 -8.23
N LYS A 161 13.27 3.05 -8.00
CA LYS A 161 12.46 4.24 -8.26
C LYS A 161 12.86 5.41 -7.36
N ASN A 162 13.18 5.12 -6.10
CA ASN A 162 13.51 6.12 -5.07
C ASN A 162 15.03 6.40 -4.93
N SER A 163 15.89 5.77 -5.73
CA SER A 163 17.35 5.97 -5.69
C SER A 163 17.87 7.02 -6.68
N ASN A 164 16.97 7.78 -7.33
CA ASN A 164 17.33 8.80 -8.32
C ASN A 164 17.22 10.21 -7.78
#